data_e5dbff9230a01fd6522e7d3fab09be1e
#
_entry.id   e5dbff9230a01fd6522e7d3fab09be1e
#
_cell.length_a   1.000
_cell.length_b   1.000
_cell.length_c   1.000
_cell.angle_alpha   90.00
_cell.angle_beta   90.00
_cell.angle_gamma   90.00
#
_symmetry.space_group_name_H-M   'P 1'
#
loop_
_entity.id
_entity.type
_entity.pdbx_description
1 polymer ?
#
loop_
_entity_poly.entity_id
_entity_poly.type
_entity_poly.pdbx_seq_one_letter_code
_entity_poly.pdbx_strand_id
1 'polypeptide(L)'
;VKTTENSADGKTYYKVEGIGRTLPTYRWFFNLEDVYTVWVDTASLRPVRFVSDIREGDYTFQSYYTYIWPDSVVRTRWRSRQNPFQEKQMPLNAESMDAISLFFSLRSAKAEDFRVGEPATLQMVLQDTVQHLHYRYLGRENKKIRNMGRFRTLKFECQLGTTEGYSFTDGTIFTI
;
A
#
# COMPACT_ATOMS: atom_id res chain seq x y z
N VAL A 1 10.14 -7.73 2.42
CA VAL A 1 9.02 -7.64 3.39
C VAL A 1 9.31 -8.55 4.57
N LYS A 2 9.34 -8.00 5.76
CA LYS A 2 9.48 -8.76 7.02
C LYS A 2 8.11 -8.80 7.69
N THR A 3 7.67 -9.99 8.11
CA THR A 3 6.39 -10.18 8.79
C THR A 3 6.64 -10.71 10.20
N THR A 4 6.05 -10.07 11.20
CA THR A 4 6.08 -10.51 12.60
C THR A 4 4.68 -10.42 13.20
N GLU A 5 4.40 -11.25 14.20
CA GLU A 5 3.17 -11.17 14.99
C GLU A 5 3.41 -10.37 16.27
N ASN A 6 2.48 -9.50 16.59
CA ASN A 6 2.46 -8.77 17.86
C ASN A 6 1.08 -8.93 18.49
N SER A 7 1.05 -8.95 19.82
CA SER A 7 -0.18 -8.88 20.59
C SER A 7 -0.26 -7.49 21.25
N ALA A 8 -1.35 -6.78 21.00
CA ALA A 8 -1.67 -5.52 21.65
C ALA A 8 -3.17 -5.53 21.99
N ASP A 9 -3.54 -5.04 23.16
CA ASP A 9 -4.94 -4.99 23.64
C ASP A 9 -5.66 -6.35 23.59
N GLY A 10 -4.91 -7.45 23.80
CA GLY A 10 -5.45 -8.81 23.73
C GLY A 10 -5.74 -9.33 22.32
N LYS A 11 -5.41 -8.57 21.28
CA LYS A 11 -5.50 -8.97 19.88
C LYS A 11 -4.13 -9.27 19.28
N THR A 12 -4.12 -10.13 18.28
CA THR A 12 -2.91 -10.47 17.53
C THR A 12 -2.91 -9.77 16.17
N TYR A 13 -1.77 -9.20 15.81
CA TYR A 13 -1.58 -8.49 14.56
C TYR A 13 -0.37 -9.03 13.81
N TYR A 14 -0.44 -9.05 12.48
CA TYR A 14 0.74 -9.13 11.64
C TYR A 14 1.35 -7.74 11.50
N LYS A 15 2.62 -7.60 11.85
CA LYS A 15 3.40 -6.40 11.49
C LYS A 15 4.12 -6.67 10.19
N VAL A 16 3.82 -5.88 9.17
CA VAL A 16 4.41 -5.98 7.82
C VAL A 16 5.21 -4.72 7.53
N GLU A 17 6.47 -4.89 7.15
CA GLU A 17 7.35 -3.80 6.74
C GLU A 17 7.69 -3.90 5.27
N GLY A 18 7.54 -2.78 4.55
CA GLY A 18 8.09 -2.55 3.22
C GLY A 18 9.20 -1.51 3.29
N ILE A 19 10.36 -1.81 2.71
CA ILE A 19 11.50 -0.90 2.72
C ILE A 19 11.96 -0.68 1.27
N GLY A 20 11.91 0.58 0.82
CA GLY A 20 12.49 1.04 -0.43
C GLY A 20 13.85 1.69 -0.16
N ARG A 21 14.89 1.31 -0.91
CA ARG A 21 16.22 1.90 -0.78
C ARG A 21 16.91 2.00 -2.12
N THR A 22 17.58 3.12 -2.34
CA THR A 22 18.52 3.23 -3.46
C THR A 22 19.67 2.25 -3.27
N LEU A 23 20.01 1.50 -4.32
CA LEU A 23 21.16 0.64 -4.32
C LEU A 23 22.44 1.43 -3.98
N PRO A 24 23.40 0.87 -3.22
CA PRO A 24 24.61 1.59 -2.77
C PRO A 24 25.35 2.29 -3.91
N THR A 25 25.40 1.68 -5.10
CA THR A 25 26.07 2.19 -6.29
C THR A 25 25.49 3.51 -6.81
N TYR A 26 24.21 3.82 -6.50
CA TYR A 26 23.53 5.02 -6.99
C TYR A 26 23.24 6.05 -5.88
N ARG A 27 23.62 5.79 -4.62
CA ARG A 27 23.36 6.70 -3.49
C ARG A 27 24.00 8.07 -3.63
N TRP A 28 25.11 8.15 -4.35
CA TRP A 28 25.81 9.40 -4.62
C TRP A 28 25.00 10.34 -5.52
N PHE A 29 24.11 9.79 -6.36
CA PHE A 29 23.25 10.55 -7.26
C PHE A 29 21.88 10.85 -6.63
N PHE A 30 21.28 9.86 -5.99
CA PHE A 30 19.98 9.99 -5.33
C PHE A 30 19.90 9.02 -4.16
N ASN A 31 19.67 9.55 -2.98
CA ASN A 31 19.49 8.72 -1.78
C ASN A 31 18.01 8.65 -1.42
N LEU A 32 17.44 7.45 -1.52
CA LEU A 32 16.08 7.12 -1.13
C LEU A 32 16.13 6.07 -0.02
N GLU A 33 15.40 6.32 1.05
CA GLU A 33 15.16 5.37 2.13
C GLU A 33 13.73 5.55 2.65
N ASP A 34 12.82 4.71 2.15
CA ASP A 34 11.41 4.74 2.51
C ASP A 34 11.07 3.53 3.36
N VAL A 35 10.46 3.75 4.48
CA VAL A 35 10.01 2.69 5.38
C VAL A 35 8.49 2.80 5.55
N TYR A 36 7.80 1.72 5.24
CA TYR A 36 6.37 1.57 5.42
C TYR A 36 6.10 0.44 6.38
N THR A 37 5.25 0.67 7.36
CA THR A 37 4.84 -0.36 8.32
C THR A 37 3.33 -0.37 8.45
N VAL A 38 2.74 -1.56 8.33
CA VAL A 38 1.32 -1.76 8.60
C VAL A 38 1.13 -2.84 9.67
N TRP A 39 0.16 -2.65 10.53
CA TRP A 39 -0.37 -3.68 11.42
C TRP A 39 -1.72 -4.13 10.88
N VAL A 40 -1.83 -5.44 10.66
CA VAL A 40 -3.00 -6.09 10.06
C VAL A 40 -3.59 -7.04 11.09
N ASP A 41 -4.87 -6.94 11.34
CA ASP A 41 -5.60 -7.85 12.21
C ASP A 41 -5.55 -9.28 11.62
N THR A 42 -5.14 -10.26 12.43
CA THR A 42 -4.90 -11.62 11.94
C THR A 42 -6.18 -12.37 11.56
N ALA A 43 -7.33 -11.97 12.11
CA ALA A 43 -8.60 -12.63 11.87
C ALA A 43 -9.32 -12.06 10.63
N SER A 44 -9.34 -10.72 10.51
CA SER A 44 -10.05 -10.03 9.42
C SER A 44 -9.16 -9.67 8.22
N LEU A 45 -7.84 -9.73 8.38
CA LEU A 45 -6.82 -9.24 7.43
C LEU A 45 -6.99 -7.76 7.06
N ARG A 46 -7.67 -6.99 7.92
CA ARG A 46 -7.84 -5.55 7.73
C ARG A 46 -6.71 -4.77 8.41
N PRO A 47 -6.25 -3.66 7.81
CA PRO A 47 -5.28 -2.79 8.45
C PRO A 47 -5.90 -2.16 9.70
N VAL A 48 -5.12 -2.03 10.77
CA VAL A 48 -5.51 -1.31 11.98
C VAL A 48 -4.66 -0.07 12.20
N ARG A 49 -3.43 -0.10 11.71
CA ARG A 49 -2.50 1.02 11.78
C ARG A 49 -1.53 0.97 10.60
N PHE A 50 -1.19 2.13 10.05
CA PHE A 50 -0.16 2.31 9.05
C PHE A 50 0.76 3.45 9.45
N VAL A 51 2.05 3.31 9.16
CA VAL A 51 3.08 4.34 9.36
C VAL A 51 3.98 4.37 8.14
N SER A 52 4.28 5.55 7.64
CA SER A 52 5.35 5.75 6.65
C SER A 52 6.38 6.77 7.12
N ASP A 53 7.64 6.52 6.82
CA ASP A 53 8.77 7.45 6.95
C ASP A 53 9.51 7.46 5.62
N ILE A 54 9.35 8.53 4.86
CA ILE A 54 9.86 8.70 3.50
C ILE A 54 11.03 9.68 3.55
N ARG A 55 12.15 9.30 2.96
CA ARG A 55 13.37 10.10 2.87
C ARG A 55 13.96 10.00 1.48
N GLU A 56 13.74 11.02 0.68
CA GLU A 56 14.17 11.10 -0.73
C GLU A 56 15.03 12.35 -0.92
N GLY A 57 16.35 12.21 -0.84
CA GLY A 57 17.26 13.35 -0.82
C GLY A 57 16.93 14.31 0.32
N ASP A 58 16.55 15.55 -0.01
CA ASP A 58 16.14 16.58 0.97
C ASP A 58 14.65 16.50 1.34
N TYR A 59 13.86 15.73 0.63
CA TYR A 59 12.45 15.53 0.94
C TYR A 59 12.27 14.55 2.09
N THR A 60 11.48 14.94 3.09
CA THR A 60 11.05 14.06 4.16
C THR A 60 9.55 14.17 4.37
N PHE A 61 8.93 13.00 4.53
CA PHE A 61 7.50 12.91 4.75
C PHE A 61 7.18 11.77 5.73
N GLN A 62 6.31 12.06 6.69
CA GLN A 62 5.84 11.06 7.65
C GLN A 62 4.33 11.03 7.66
N SER A 63 3.74 9.84 7.68
CA SER A 63 2.31 9.68 7.84
C SER A 63 1.94 8.54 8.80
N TYR A 64 0.81 8.71 9.44
CA TYR A 64 0.25 7.79 10.42
C TYR A 64 -1.23 7.65 10.15
N TYR A 65 -1.72 6.41 9.96
CA TYR A 65 -3.15 6.14 9.82
C TYR A 65 -3.59 5.22 10.94
N THR A 66 -4.75 5.51 11.50
CA THR A 66 -5.45 4.67 12.48
C THR A 66 -6.82 4.34 11.93
N TYR A 67 -7.04 3.04 11.67
CA TYR A 67 -8.31 2.53 11.14
C TYR A 67 -9.23 2.18 12.31
N ILE A 68 -10.40 2.81 12.34
CA ILE A 68 -11.43 2.61 13.37
C ILE A 68 -12.62 1.95 12.68
N TRP A 69 -12.52 0.64 12.51
CA TRP A 69 -13.51 -0.14 11.76
C TRP A 69 -14.92 -0.10 12.32
N PRO A 70 -15.15 -0.12 13.66
CA PRO A 70 -16.51 0.00 14.21
C PRO A 70 -17.21 1.29 13.79
N ASP A 71 -16.46 2.37 13.65
CA ASP A 71 -16.99 3.69 13.28
C ASP A 71 -16.91 3.93 11.76
N SER A 72 -16.34 2.99 11.01
CA SER A 72 -16.10 3.12 9.56
C SER A 72 -15.34 4.39 9.18
N VAL A 73 -14.29 4.73 9.94
CA VAL A 73 -13.44 5.90 9.68
C VAL A 73 -11.95 5.58 9.80
N VAL A 74 -11.15 6.32 9.08
CA VAL A 74 -9.69 6.38 9.27
C VAL A 74 -9.30 7.78 9.73
N ARG A 75 -8.47 7.86 10.75
CA ARG A 75 -7.78 9.08 11.15
C ARG A 75 -6.39 9.06 10.58
N THR A 76 -6.06 10.07 9.79
CA THR A 76 -4.73 10.25 9.21
C THR A 76 -4.07 11.45 9.82
N ARG A 77 -2.76 11.35 10.01
CA ARG A 77 -1.91 12.42 10.51
C ARG A 77 -0.61 12.39 9.73
N TRP A 78 -0.21 13.52 9.15
CA TRP A 78 1.00 13.59 8.32
C TRP A 78 1.73 14.91 8.45
N ARG A 79 3.01 14.90 8.11
CA ARG A 79 3.85 16.10 7.98
C ARG A 79 4.90 15.93 6.89
N SER A 80 5.33 17.03 6.32
CA SER A 80 6.56 17.13 5.53
C SER A 80 7.63 17.94 6.29
N ARG A 81 8.85 18.00 5.74
CA ARG A 81 9.92 18.82 6.31
C ARG A 81 9.51 20.29 6.52
N GLN A 82 8.70 20.82 5.61
CA GLN A 82 8.32 22.23 5.56
C GLN A 82 7.01 22.54 6.27
N ASN A 83 6.18 21.53 6.55
CA ASN A 83 4.84 21.70 7.10
C ASN A 83 4.69 20.98 8.43
N PRO A 84 4.01 21.59 9.40
CA PRO A 84 3.68 20.94 10.65
C PRO A 84 2.73 19.74 10.43
N PHE A 85 2.44 19.00 11.48
CA PHE A 85 1.44 17.94 11.42
C PHE A 85 0.08 18.48 11.03
N GLN A 86 -0.51 17.82 10.04
CA GLN A 86 -1.90 17.96 9.63
C GLN A 86 -2.65 16.69 9.99
N GLU A 87 -3.94 16.79 10.21
CA GLU A 87 -4.80 15.66 10.56
C GLU A 87 -6.11 15.71 9.77
N LYS A 88 -6.63 14.53 9.43
CA LYS A 88 -7.92 14.39 8.77
C LYS A 88 -8.61 13.10 9.20
N GLN A 89 -9.93 13.13 9.24
CA GLN A 89 -10.76 11.95 9.39
C GLN A 89 -11.53 11.72 8.09
N MET A 90 -11.53 10.50 7.60
CA MET A 90 -12.17 10.14 6.34
C MET A 90 -12.99 8.85 6.50
N PRO A 91 -14.08 8.68 5.70
CA PRO A 91 -14.88 7.48 5.74
C PRO A 91 -14.12 6.27 5.17
N LEU A 92 -14.39 5.09 5.72
CA LEU A 92 -13.94 3.80 5.23
C LEU A 92 -15.13 2.97 4.71
N ASN A 93 -14.87 2.12 3.74
CA ASN A 93 -15.72 0.98 3.44
C ASN A 93 -14.98 -0.34 3.74
N ALA A 94 -15.64 -1.47 3.49
CA ALA A 94 -15.08 -2.79 3.78
C ALA A 94 -13.79 -3.11 3.00
N GLU A 95 -13.55 -2.42 1.89
CA GLU A 95 -12.45 -2.65 0.94
C GLU A 95 -11.35 -1.58 1.04
N SER A 96 -11.43 -0.70 2.05
CA SER A 96 -10.43 0.35 2.26
C SER A 96 -9.11 -0.23 2.75
N MET A 97 -8.03 0.07 2.04
CA MET A 97 -6.68 -0.40 2.34
C MET A 97 -5.65 0.72 2.14
N ASP A 98 -4.51 0.59 2.77
CA ASP A 98 -3.28 1.28 2.35
C ASP A 98 -2.47 0.41 1.38
N ALA A 99 -1.44 0.97 0.76
CA ALA A 99 -0.64 0.27 -0.24
C ALA A 99 0.02 -1.01 0.31
N ILE A 100 0.52 -1.00 1.55
CA ILE A 100 1.22 -2.16 2.12
C ILE A 100 0.22 -3.25 2.51
N SER A 101 -0.93 -2.90 3.08
CA SER A 101 -1.98 -3.88 3.38
C SER A 101 -2.55 -4.50 2.11
N LEU A 102 -2.67 -3.75 1.01
CA LEU A 102 -3.02 -4.30 -0.29
C LEU A 102 -2.00 -5.34 -0.76
N PHE A 103 -0.70 -5.00 -0.78
CA PHE A 103 0.35 -5.96 -1.16
C PHE A 103 0.38 -7.19 -0.25
N PHE A 104 0.09 -7.01 1.03
CA PHE A 104 0.01 -8.13 1.96
C PHE A 104 -1.19 -9.03 1.66
N SER A 105 -2.37 -8.47 1.40
CA SER A 105 -3.59 -9.22 1.08
C SER A 105 -3.47 -10.00 -0.24
N LEU A 106 -2.80 -9.43 -1.24
CA LEU A 106 -2.55 -10.10 -2.52
C LEU A 106 -1.74 -11.41 -2.39
N ARG A 107 -1.00 -11.61 -1.30
CA ARG A 107 -0.27 -12.87 -1.04
C ARG A 107 -1.18 -14.07 -0.82
N SER A 108 -2.39 -13.85 -0.35
CA SER A 108 -3.42 -14.90 -0.16
C SER A 108 -4.44 -14.95 -1.28
N ALA A 109 -4.35 -14.03 -2.26
CA ALA A 109 -5.26 -13.98 -3.39
C ALA A 109 -5.12 -15.23 -4.29
N LYS A 110 -6.25 -15.79 -4.68
CA LYS A 110 -6.32 -16.91 -5.60
C LYS A 110 -6.96 -16.47 -6.91
N ALA A 111 -6.61 -17.12 -8.01
CA ALA A 111 -7.21 -16.78 -9.30
C ALA A 111 -8.74 -16.95 -9.33
N GLU A 112 -9.24 -17.85 -8.50
CA GLU A 112 -10.66 -18.13 -8.35
C GLU A 112 -11.44 -16.98 -7.69
N ASP A 113 -10.75 -16.09 -6.99
CA ASP A 113 -11.32 -14.91 -6.34
C ASP A 113 -11.65 -13.79 -7.36
N PHE A 114 -11.14 -13.93 -8.61
CA PHE A 114 -11.27 -12.91 -9.64
C PHE A 114 -11.92 -13.46 -10.91
N ARG A 115 -12.75 -12.65 -11.55
CA ARG A 115 -13.30 -12.94 -12.88
C ARG A 115 -12.51 -12.21 -13.95
N VAL A 116 -12.09 -12.94 -14.98
CA VAL A 116 -11.30 -12.37 -16.08
C VAL A 116 -12.11 -11.31 -16.83
N GLY A 117 -11.54 -10.12 -16.97
CA GLY A 117 -12.11 -9.01 -17.72
C GLY A 117 -13.14 -8.17 -16.94
N GLU A 118 -13.65 -8.63 -15.80
CA GLU A 118 -14.56 -7.82 -14.99
C GLU A 118 -13.82 -6.66 -14.31
N PRO A 119 -14.34 -5.43 -14.44
CA PRO A 119 -13.79 -4.30 -13.69
C PRO A 119 -14.17 -4.42 -12.21
N ALA A 120 -13.22 -4.09 -11.35
CA ALA A 120 -13.41 -4.03 -9.92
C ALA A 120 -12.79 -2.75 -9.37
N THR A 121 -13.18 -2.38 -8.16
CA THR A 121 -12.70 -1.16 -7.51
C THR A 121 -12.32 -1.48 -6.07
N LEU A 122 -11.22 -0.90 -5.61
CA LEU A 122 -10.85 -0.87 -4.20
C LEU A 122 -10.67 0.57 -3.75
N GLN A 123 -10.79 0.82 -2.46
CA GLN A 123 -10.47 2.11 -1.87
C GLN A 123 -9.04 2.13 -1.32
N MET A 124 -8.24 3.07 -1.84
CA MET A 124 -6.90 3.33 -1.34
C MET A 124 -6.92 4.53 -0.40
N VAL A 125 -6.57 4.30 0.84
CA VAL A 125 -6.36 5.38 1.82
C VAL A 125 -5.01 6.02 1.55
N LEU A 126 -5.02 7.29 1.25
CA LEU A 126 -3.86 8.14 1.13
C LEU A 126 -3.87 9.17 2.26
N GLN A 127 -2.86 10.04 2.32
CA GLN A 127 -2.67 10.96 3.45
C GLN A 127 -3.92 11.80 3.80
N ASP A 128 -4.56 12.41 2.84
CA ASP A 128 -5.69 13.34 3.02
C ASP A 128 -6.92 13.00 2.17
N THR A 129 -6.87 11.87 1.49
CA THR A 129 -7.94 11.43 0.60
C THR A 129 -8.11 9.92 0.59
N VAL A 130 -9.28 9.48 0.19
CA VAL A 130 -9.55 8.07 -0.14
C VAL A 130 -9.85 8.01 -1.63
N GLN A 131 -8.98 7.36 -2.38
CA GLN A 131 -9.13 7.22 -3.82
C GLN A 131 -9.71 5.87 -4.20
N HIS A 132 -10.47 5.84 -5.28
CA HIS A 132 -10.96 4.61 -5.87
C HIS A 132 -9.98 4.16 -6.96
N LEU A 133 -9.35 3.01 -6.75
CA LEU A 133 -8.49 2.37 -7.74
C LEU A 133 -9.31 1.36 -8.54
N HIS A 134 -9.39 1.58 -9.84
CA HIS A 134 -10.01 0.62 -10.74
C HIS A 134 -8.97 -0.39 -11.20
N TYR A 135 -9.35 -1.66 -11.18
CA TYR A 135 -8.50 -2.73 -11.68
C TYR A 135 -9.31 -3.78 -12.44
N ARG A 136 -8.62 -4.57 -13.23
CA ARG A 136 -9.18 -5.67 -14.00
C ARG A 136 -8.23 -6.85 -13.98
N TYR A 137 -8.71 -8.01 -13.63
CA TYR A 137 -7.95 -9.24 -13.73
C TYR A 137 -7.87 -9.70 -15.19
N LEU A 138 -6.67 -9.88 -15.73
CA LEU A 138 -6.44 -10.29 -17.12
C LEU A 138 -6.16 -11.80 -17.29
N GLY A 139 -6.11 -12.55 -16.18
CA GLY A 139 -5.82 -13.98 -16.20
C GLY A 139 -4.47 -14.35 -15.63
N ARG A 140 -4.06 -15.59 -15.88
CA ARG A 140 -2.77 -16.13 -15.45
C ARG A 140 -1.74 -15.99 -16.57
N GLU A 141 -0.50 -15.69 -16.22
CA GLU A 141 0.62 -15.73 -17.15
C GLU A 141 1.83 -16.44 -16.53
N ASN A 142 2.74 -16.93 -17.38
CA ASN A 142 4.04 -17.44 -16.96
C ASN A 142 5.08 -16.36 -17.19
N LYS A 143 5.62 -15.77 -16.12
CA LYS A 143 6.62 -14.70 -16.18
C LYS A 143 8.00 -15.22 -15.81
N LYS A 144 8.98 -14.94 -16.66
CA LYS A 144 10.39 -15.20 -16.35
C LYS A 144 10.98 -14.01 -15.62
N ILE A 145 11.41 -14.20 -14.38
CA ILE A 145 12.09 -13.18 -13.59
C ILE A 145 13.59 -13.47 -13.64
N ARG A 146 14.36 -12.45 -14.01
CA ARG A 146 15.83 -12.56 -14.12
C ARG A 146 16.40 -13.05 -12.79
N ASN A 147 17.26 -14.07 -12.85
CA ASN A 147 17.93 -14.72 -11.71
C ASN A 147 17.02 -15.42 -10.69
N MET A 148 15.70 -15.50 -10.94
CA MET A 148 14.77 -16.18 -10.02
C MET A 148 14.02 -17.35 -10.67
N GLY A 149 13.96 -17.43 -12.03
CA GLY A 149 13.26 -18.50 -12.72
C GLY A 149 11.92 -18.10 -13.33
N ARG A 150 11.06 -19.10 -13.58
CA ARG A 150 9.71 -18.90 -14.13
C ARG A 150 8.69 -19.08 -13.03
N PHE A 151 7.72 -18.16 -12.98
CA PHE A 151 6.63 -18.17 -12.00
C PHE A 151 5.29 -18.09 -12.73
N ARG A 152 4.30 -18.81 -12.21
CA ARG A 152 2.90 -18.55 -12.56
C ARG A 152 2.44 -17.33 -11.78
N THR A 153 1.98 -16.31 -12.49
CA THR A 153 1.56 -15.04 -11.91
C THR A 153 0.11 -14.76 -12.28
N LEU A 154 -0.56 -13.96 -11.45
CA LEU A 154 -1.82 -13.33 -11.78
C LEU A 154 -1.50 -11.99 -12.42
N LYS A 155 -2.18 -11.66 -13.51
CA LYS A 155 -1.96 -10.43 -14.27
C LYS A 155 -3.15 -9.50 -14.07
N PHE A 156 -2.85 -8.28 -13.68
CA PHE A 156 -3.85 -7.23 -13.50
C PHE A 156 -3.51 -6.01 -14.35
N GLU A 157 -4.53 -5.37 -14.87
CA GLU A 157 -4.51 -4.01 -15.36
C GLU A 157 -5.05 -3.12 -14.25
N CYS A 158 -4.32 -2.09 -13.88
CA CYS A 158 -4.66 -1.20 -12.78
C CYS A 158 -4.58 0.26 -13.24
N GLN A 159 -5.51 1.06 -12.79
CA GLN A 159 -5.45 2.51 -12.90
C GLN A 159 -4.70 3.07 -11.70
N LEU A 160 -3.71 3.93 -11.95
CA LEU A 160 -2.96 4.58 -10.88
C LEU A 160 -3.77 5.75 -10.32
N GLY A 161 -4.01 5.73 -9.03
CA GLY A 161 -4.46 6.91 -8.29
C GLY A 161 -3.23 7.72 -7.85
N THR A 162 -3.24 9.00 -8.11
CA THR A 162 -2.13 9.88 -7.74
C THR A 162 -2.57 10.95 -6.74
N THR A 163 -1.65 11.32 -5.84
CA THR A 163 -1.74 12.54 -5.03
C THR A 163 -0.75 13.58 -5.54
N GLU A 164 -0.85 14.81 -5.08
CA GLU A 164 0.13 15.85 -5.42
C GLU A 164 1.56 15.39 -5.13
N GLY A 165 2.47 15.63 -6.08
CA GLY A 165 3.90 15.29 -5.97
C GLY A 165 4.33 13.99 -6.66
N TYR A 166 3.41 13.20 -7.21
CA TYR A 166 3.79 12.04 -8.00
C TYR A 166 4.06 12.39 -9.47
N SER A 167 5.04 11.69 -10.06
CA SER A 167 5.46 11.88 -11.46
C SER A 167 4.49 11.31 -12.51
N PHE A 168 3.44 10.62 -12.07
CA PHE A 168 2.46 10.01 -12.95
C PHE A 168 1.18 10.83 -13.03
N THR A 169 0.59 10.89 -14.22
CA THR A 169 -0.71 11.53 -14.42
C THR A 169 -1.81 10.66 -13.83
N ASP A 170 -2.79 11.27 -13.18
CA ASP A 170 -3.97 10.57 -12.70
C ASP A 170 -4.67 9.81 -13.84
N GLY A 171 -5.07 8.57 -13.57
CA GLY A 171 -5.67 7.70 -14.57
C GLY A 171 -4.69 6.92 -15.44
N THR A 172 -3.37 7.01 -15.22
CA THR A 172 -2.39 6.19 -15.92
C THR A 172 -2.68 4.70 -15.69
N ILE A 173 -2.79 3.94 -16.78
CA ILE A 173 -3.01 2.48 -16.75
C ILE A 173 -1.66 1.77 -16.76
N PHE A 174 -1.50 0.81 -15.86
CA PHE A 174 -0.31 -0.05 -15.82
C PHE A 174 -0.70 -1.52 -15.59
N THR A 175 0.21 -2.41 -15.95
CA THR A 175 0.01 -3.87 -15.77
C THR A 175 0.99 -4.39 -14.72
N ILE A 176 0.50 -5.15 -13.76
CA ILE A 176 1.27 -5.80 -12.70
C ILE A 176 1.08 -7.32 -12.73
#